data_b44c6858218b9364f067da0e14f97c99
#
_entry.id   b44c6858218b9364f067da0e14f97c99
#
_cell.length_a   1.000
_cell.length_b   1.000
_cell.length_c   1.000
_cell.angle_alpha   90.00
_cell.angle_beta   90.00
_cell.angle_gamma   90.00
#
_symmetry.space_group_name_H-M   'P 1'
#
loop_
_entity.id
_entity.type
_entity.pdbx_description
1 polymer ?
#
loop_
_entity_poly.entity_id
_entity_poly.type
_entity_poly.pdbx_seq_one_letter_code
_entity_poly.pdbx_strand_id
1 'polypeptide(L)'
;MSDELREGKAKNLLNDPLFNESFDVLRKDLMNRWESSGSTELEARESIWLAMKLLDRLYGHIQSIVETGHMNKVLEQQHPFI
;
A
#
# COMPACT_ATOMS: atom_id res chain seq x y z
N MET A 1 16.18 12.16 -1.99
CA MET A 1 14.91 12.81 -1.57
C MET A 1 14.87 12.86 -0.05
N SER A 2 14.54 14.00 0.51
CA SER A 2 14.43 14.11 1.97
C SER A 2 13.24 13.31 2.49
N ASP A 3 13.29 12.90 3.75
CA ASP A 3 12.20 12.14 4.36
C ASP A 3 10.90 12.95 4.39
N GLU A 4 10.98 14.25 4.63
CA GLU A 4 9.81 15.12 4.62
C GLU A 4 9.18 15.21 3.23
N LEU A 5 9.99 15.30 2.20
CA LEU A 5 9.49 15.35 0.82
C LEU A 5 8.84 14.02 0.44
N ARG A 6 9.46 12.91 0.80
CA ARG A 6 8.90 11.58 0.55
C ARG A 6 7.58 11.38 1.29
N GLU A 7 7.53 11.77 2.56
CA GLU A 7 6.32 11.70 3.37
C GLU A 7 5.18 12.50 2.73
N GLY A 8 5.47 13.72 2.30
CA GLY A 8 4.47 14.57 1.64
C GLY A 8 3.95 13.97 0.35
N LYS A 9 4.83 13.42 -0.47
CA LYS A 9 4.43 12.75 -1.71
C LYS A 9 3.61 11.49 -1.44
N ALA A 10 3.99 10.70 -0.44
CA ALA A 10 3.24 9.52 -0.06
C ALA A 10 1.85 9.87 0.45
N LYS A 11 1.72 10.89 1.28
CA LYS A 11 0.43 11.38 1.75
C LYS A 11 -0.45 11.84 0.58
N ASN A 12 0.12 12.58 -0.35
CA ASN A 12 -0.62 13.05 -1.52
C ASN A 12 -1.12 11.89 -2.36
N LEU A 13 -0.29 10.87 -2.53
CA LEU A 13 -0.67 9.68 -3.30
C LEU A 13 -1.79 8.92 -2.61
N LEU A 14 -1.70 8.71 -1.30
CA LEU A 14 -2.74 8.01 -0.54
C LEU A 14 -4.05 8.79 -0.48
N ASN A 15 -4.01 10.10 -0.69
CA ASN A 15 -5.19 10.95 -0.72
C ASN A 15 -5.67 11.24 -2.15
N ASP A 16 -4.98 10.74 -3.15
CA ASP A 16 -5.35 10.96 -4.55
C ASP A 16 -6.54 10.08 -4.91
N PRO A 17 -7.68 10.68 -5.33
CA PRO A 17 -8.87 9.89 -5.67
C PRO A 17 -8.64 8.89 -6.80
N LEU A 18 -7.85 9.26 -7.80
CA LEU A 18 -7.58 8.37 -8.92
C LEU A 18 -6.72 7.18 -8.49
N PHE A 19 -5.72 7.42 -7.63
CA PHE A 19 -4.91 6.33 -7.09
C PHE A 19 -5.77 5.35 -6.30
N ASN A 20 -6.62 5.85 -5.41
CA ASN A 20 -7.50 5.01 -4.60
C ASN A 20 -8.51 4.26 -5.46
N GLU A 21 -9.09 4.91 -6.45
CA GLU A 21 -9.99 4.26 -7.41
C GLU A 21 -9.26 3.11 -8.13
N SER A 22 -8.06 3.39 -8.63
CA SER A 22 -7.27 2.38 -9.35
C SER A 22 -6.92 1.19 -8.48
N PHE A 23 -6.53 1.43 -7.23
CA PHE A 23 -6.26 0.38 -6.27
C PHE A 23 -7.51 -0.47 -6.03
N ASP A 24 -8.65 0.16 -5.79
CA ASP A 24 -9.91 -0.53 -5.52
C ASP A 24 -10.38 -1.34 -6.73
N VAL A 25 -10.25 -0.80 -7.93
CA VAL A 25 -10.64 -1.50 -9.16
C VAL A 25 -9.82 -2.76 -9.34
N LEU A 26 -8.50 -2.66 -9.17
CA LEU A 26 -7.62 -3.82 -9.29
C LEU A 26 -7.90 -4.87 -8.22
N ARG A 27 -8.11 -4.43 -7.00
CA ARG A 27 -8.40 -5.34 -5.89
C ARG A 27 -9.73 -6.08 -6.12
N LYS A 28 -10.75 -5.38 -6.54
CA LYS A 28 -12.06 -5.98 -6.85
C LYS A 28 -11.98 -6.93 -8.03
N ASP A 29 -11.20 -6.59 -9.05
CA ASP A 29 -10.99 -7.47 -10.21
C ASP A 29 -10.36 -8.79 -9.77
N LEU A 30 -9.33 -8.72 -8.94
CA LEU A 30 -8.66 -9.92 -8.42
C LEU A 30 -9.59 -10.75 -7.56
N MET A 31 -10.40 -10.12 -6.70
CA MET A 31 -11.38 -10.81 -5.88
C MET A 31 -12.42 -11.52 -6.74
N ASN A 32 -12.92 -10.86 -7.78
CA ASN A 32 -13.88 -11.45 -8.71
C ASN A 32 -13.29 -12.65 -9.44
N ARG A 33 -12.04 -12.56 -9.85
CA ARG A 33 -11.34 -13.68 -10.49
C ARG A 33 -11.20 -14.86 -9.54
N TRP A 34 -10.88 -14.58 -8.27
CA TRP A 34 -10.80 -15.61 -7.24
C TRP A 34 -12.14 -16.30 -7.06
N GLU A 35 -13.22 -15.54 -6.90
CA GLU A 35 -14.56 -16.07 -6.72
C GLU A 35 -15.04 -16.89 -7.93
N SER A 36 -14.63 -16.50 -9.12
CA SER A 36 -14.99 -17.18 -10.36
C SER A 36 -14.13 -18.43 -10.63
N SER A 37 -13.01 -18.58 -9.93
CA SER A 37 -12.13 -19.72 -10.16
C SER A 37 -12.73 -21.00 -9.58
N GLY A 38 -12.52 -22.13 -10.28
CA GLY A 38 -12.94 -23.42 -9.78
C GLY A 38 -12.07 -23.90 -8.62
N SER A 39 -12.64 -24.69 -7.74
CA SER A 39 -11.91 -25.21 -6.59
C SER A 39 -10.72 -26.08 -6.95
N THR A 40 -10.67 -26.58 -8.18
CA THR A 40 -9.55 -27.41 -8.68
C THR A 40 -8.52 -26.63 -9.47
N GLU A 41 -8.75 -25.34 -9.70
CA GLU A 41 -7.82 -24.47 -10.42
C GLU A 41 -6.77 -23.88 -9.49
N LEU A 42 -5.94 -24.75 -8.93
CA LEU A 42 -5.01 -24.37 -7.86
C LEU A 42 -3.96 -23.35 -8.32
N GLU A 43 -3.38 -23.54 -9.49
CA GLU A 43 -2.37 -22.60 -10.00
C GLU A 43 -2.94 -21.22 -10.27
N ALA A 44 -4.11 -21.17 -10.88
CA ALA A 44 -4.79 -19.89 -11.15
C ALA A 44 -5.11 -19.17 -9.85
N ARG A 45 -5.64 -19.89 -8.88
CA ARG A 45 -5.99 -19.33 -7.56
C ARG A 45 -4.75 -18.84 -6.81
N GLU A 46 -3.67 -19.61 -6.86
CA GLU A 46 -2.40 -19.19 -6.25
C GLU A 46 -1.88 -17.91 -6.88
N SER A 47 -1.90 -17.81 -8.20
CA SER A 47 -1.46 -16.60 -8.92
C SER A 47 -2.29 -15.37 -8.52
N ILE A 48 -3.60 -15.53 -8.41
CA ILE A 48 -4.49 -14.44 -8.00
C ILE A 48 -4.18 -14.03 -6.55
N TRP A 49 -3.98 -14.99 -5.67
CA TRP A 49 -3.64 -14.73 -4.27
C TRP A 49 -2.33 -13.95 -4.15
N LEU A 50 -1.30 -14.38 -4.90
CA LEU A 50 -0.01 -13.70 -4.92
C LEU A 50 -0.15 -12.27 -5.44
N ALA A 51 -0.95 -12.06 -6.49
CA ALA A 51 -1.20 -10.73 -7.03
C ALA A 51 -1.88 -9.82 -6.00
N MET A 52 -2.88 -10.33 -5.27
CA MET A 52 -3.53 -9.57 -4.20
C MET A 52 -2.55 -9.22 -3.09
N LYS A 53 -1.69 -10.15 -2.69
CA LYS A 53 -0.68 -9.90 -1.67
C LYS A 53 0.32 -8.84 -2.12
N LEU A 54 0.74 -8.89 -3.37
CA LEU A 54 1.67 -7.90 -3.91
C LEU A 54 1.03 -6.51 -3.97
N LEU A 55 -0.23 -6.43 -4.37
CA LEU A 55 -0.97 -5.18 -4.40
C LEU A 55 -1.08 -4.57 -3.00
N ASP A 56 -1.43 -5.39 -2.00
CA ASP A 56 -1.50 -4.96 -0.61
C ASP A 56 -0.14 -4.50 -0.08
N ARG A 57 0.94 -5.16 -0.49
CA ARG A 57 2.29 -4.78 -0.10
C ARG A 57 2.69 -3.44 -0.69
N LEU A 58 2.31 -3.16 -1.92
CA LEU A 58 2.56 -1.85 -2.53
C LEU A 58 1.89 -0.74 -1.72
N TYR A 59 0.61 -0.92 -1.41
CA TYR A 59 -0.13 0.05 -0.61
C TYR A 59 0.50 0.22 0.77
N GLY A 60 0.80 -0.88 1.42
CA GLY A 60 1.45 -0.88 2.74
C GLY A 60 2.82 -0.23 2.74
N HIS A 61 3.58 -0.39 1.65
CA HIS A 61 4.86 0.29 1.52
C HIS A 61 4.71 1.81 1.50
N ILE A 62 3.73 2.31 0.74
CA ILE A 62 3.45 3.75 0.68
C ILE A 62 3.01 4.26 2.06
N GLN A 63 2.14 3.52 2.75
CA GLN A 63 1.74 3.85 4.12
C GLN A 63 2.95 3.90 5.06
N SER A 64 3.88 2.98 4.92
CA SER A 64 5.07 2.93 5.76
C SER A 64 5.97 4.16 5.58
N ILE A 65 6.00 4.75 4.40
CA ILE A 65 6.75 5.98 4.15
C ILE A 65 6.16 7.13 4.97
N VAL A 66 4.84 7.22 5.05
CA VAL A 66 4.15 8.24 5.86
C VAL A 66 4.43 8.01 7.34
N GLU A 67 4.29 6.77 7.81
CA GLU A 67 4.51 6.42 9.21
C GLU A 67 5.96 6.68 9.65
N THR A 68 6.92 6.31 8.82
CA THR A 68 8.33 6.51 9.09
C THR A 68 8.66 8.02 9.15
N GLY A 69 8.16 8.79 8.21
CA GLY A 69 8.36 10.24 8.21
C GLY A 69 7.78 10.90 9.44
N HIS A 70 6.58 10.51 9.85
CA HIS A 70 5.94 11.01 11.05
C HIS A 70 6.75 10.64 12.31
N MET A 71 7.18 9.41 12.40
CA MET A 71 7.97 8.91 13.51
C MET A 71 9.29 9.69 13.64
N ASN A 72 9.97 9.93 12.55
CA ASN A 72 11.21 10.71 12.55
C ASN A 72 10.98 12.13 13.07
N LYS A 73 9.89 12.77 12.68
CA LYS A 73 9.53 14.10 13.20
C LYS A 73 9.28 14.09 14.69
N VAL A 74 8.57 13.10 15.18
CA VAL A 74 8.30 12.95 16.61
C VAL A 74 9.59 12.76 17.39
N LEU A 75 10.49 11.92 16.89
CA LEU A 75 11.79 11.69 17.52
C LEU A 75 12.63 12.97 17.56
N GLU A 76 12.65 13.74 16.50
CA GLU A 76 13.35 15.01 16.46
C GLU A 76 12.81 15.98 17.50
N GLN A 77 11.48 16.07 17.64
CA GLN A 77 10.84 16.95 18.60
C GLN A 77 11.04 16.50 20.03
N GLN A 78 11.26 15.21 20.23
CA GLN A 78 11.47 14.65 21.56
C GLN A 78 12.94 14.53 21.93
N HIS A 79 13.79 15.17 21.23
CA HIS A 79 15.24 15.07 21.43
C HIS A 79 15.72 16.16 22.39
N PRO A 80 15.30 16.11 23.64
CA PRO A 80 15.44 17.25 24.51
C PRO A 80 16.74 17.29 25.26
N PHE A 81 17.50 16.26 25.22
CA PHE A 81 18.57 16.11 26.13
C PHE A 81 19.91 16.33 25.57
N ILE A 82 19.94 17.06 24.68
CA ILE A 82 21.24 17.22 24.12
C ILE A 82 21.86 18.47 24.43
#